data_94d8fc1a6dbe7a09f5102ee260f1ff52
#
_entry.id   94d8fc1a6dbe7a09f5102ee260f1ff52
#
_cell.length_a   1.000
_cell.length_b   1.000
_cell.length_c   1.000
_cell.angle_alpha   90.00
_cell.angle_beta   90.00
_cell.angle_gamma   90.00
#
_symmetry.space_group_name_H-M   'P 1'
#
loop_
_entity.id
_entity.type
_entity.pdbx_description
1 polymer ?
#
loop_
_entity_poly.entity_id
_entity_poly.type
_entity_poly.pdbx_seq_one_letter_code
_entity_poly.pdbx_strand_id
1 'polypeptide(L)'
;MSAMIPNPNMCRSVYAIAIALALTTPCIAQQPVEQVVQSANKFLSTLSDAERSKVVYDFNDNTQRGRWSNFPTGFVPRGGMSLKQMSATQKAAALDLMKIVLSSRGYEKVSQIRMADDDFKTNGSKRGPRGGGGPPPGGGPPPNGQGGPPPNGRPGGGPPQFDRDNMFGSDLYYISFLGKPSTTAPWMLQFGGHHLALNITIIGSKGVMTPSLTGAQPATFKVDGKSIRPLGRESDEAFALLKLLDAKQRSQAVLNYKVADLILGPGQDGKQISPEGLKASAMTDEQKVILLQLIAEWAGIMNDAMASARMAQLKSDLNDTWFAWSGPTDSKPSTNITAYYRIQGPHLVIEYAPQSDEPANHVHTIYRDPTNDYGQGDIGK
;
A
#
# COMPACT_ATOMS: atom_id res chain seq x y z
N MET A 1 7.65 -85.45 -49.71
CA MET A 1 6.97 -84.22 -49.47
C MET A 1 7.39 -83.73 -48.12
N SER A 2 8.37 -82.89 -48.12
CA SER A 2 9.20 -82.58 -46.96
C SER A 2 8.53 -81.59 -46.03
N ALA A 3 8.51 -81.89 -44.78
CA ALA A 3 8.23 -80.94 -43.71
C ALA A 3 9.51 -80.38 -43.13
N MET A 4 9.67 -79.07 -43.16
CA MET A 4 10.78 -78.39 -42.52
C MET A 4 10.40 -78.00 -41.10
N ILE A 5 11.27 -78.34 -40.18
CA ILE A 5 11.21 -78.04 -38.74
C ILE A 5 11.86 -76.72 -38.52
N PRO A 6 11.30 -75.78 -37.75
CA PRO A 6 12.01 -74.54 -37.39
C PRO A 6 12.76 -74.72 -36.06
N ASN A 7 13.91 -74.06 -36.02
CA ASN A 7 14.91 -74.06 -34.95
C ASN A 7 14.53 -73.09 -33.80
N PRO A 8 14.68 -73.50 -32.50
CA PRO A 8 14.49 -72.63 -31.38
C PRO A 8 15.82 -71.95 -30.93
N ASN A 9 15.76 -70.83 -30.43
CA ASN A 9 16.72 -70.07 -29.61
C ASN A 9 17.15 -68.72 -30.20
N MET A 10 16.38 -67.72 -29.81
CA MET A 10 16.90 -66.36 -29.65
C MET A 10 16.39 -65.77 -28.34
N CYS A 11 17.25 -65.87 -27.35
CA CYS A 11 17.12 -65.18 -26.05
C CYS A 11 17.28 -63.67 -26.27
N ARG A 12 16.19 -62.92 -26.18
CA ARG A 12 16.27 -61.45 -26.20
C ARG A 12 16.29 -60.94 -24.75
N SER A 13 17.47 -60.51 -24.31
CA SER A 13 17.68 -59.73 -23.09
C SER A 13 17.01 -58.39 -23.23
N VAL A 14 15.94 -58.11 -22.52
CA VAL A 14 15.32 -56.79 -22.41
C VAL A 14 15.99 -56.08 -21.27
N TYR A 15 16.87 -55.13 -21.58
CA TYR A 15 17.37 -54.15 -20.59
C TYR A 15 16.30 -53.10 -20.33
N ALA A 16 15.67 -53.16 -19.16
CA ALA A 16 14.81 -52.10 -18.67
C ALA A 16 15.70 -50.91 -18.20
N ILE A 17 15.79 -49.85 -18.99
CA ILE A 17 16.37 -48.58 -18.57
C ILE A 17 15.31 -47.84 -17.74
N ALA A 18 15.44 -47.85 -16.43
CA ALA A 18 14.66 -47.00 -15.54
C ALA A 18 15.20 -45.57 -15.62
N ILE A 19 14.53 -44.71 -16.42
CA ILE A 19 14.77 -43.29 -16.43
C ILE A 19 14.07 -42.71 -15.20
N ALA A 20 14.85 -42.39 -14.15
CA ALA A 20 14.36 -41.61 -13.02
C ALA A 20 14.18 -40.15 -13.49
N LEU A 21 12.96 -39.78 -13.89
CA LEU A 21 12.58 -38.38 -14.08
C LEU A 21 12.54 -37.73 -12.70
N ALA A 22 13.60 -37.04 -12.32
CA ALA A 22 13.57 -36.09 -11.20
C ALA A 22 12.63 -34.94 -11.62
N LEU A 23 11.40 -34.98 -11.15
CA LEU A 23 10.46 -33.86 -11.24
C LEU A 23 10.99 -32.74 -10.34
N THR A 24 11.86 -31.89 -10.87
CA THR A 24 12.13 -30.58 -10.30
C THR A 24 10.90 -29.72 -10.60
N THR A 25 9.93 -29.71 -9.69
CA THR A 25 8.89 -28.69 -9.71
C THR A 25 9.58 -27.35 -9.46
N PRO A 26 9.64 -26.42 -10.44
CA PRO A 26 10.11 -25.08 -10.15
C PRO A 26 9.16 -24.49 -9.11
N CYS A 27 9.70 -24.06 -7.98
CA CYS A 27 8.96 -23.32 -6.98
C CYS A 27 8.63 -21.94 -7.58
N ILE A 28 7.52 -21.85 -8.31
CA ILE A 28 7.09 -20.64 -9.05
C ILE A 28 6.96 -19.43 -8.10
N ALA A 29 6.72 -19.66 -6.81
CA ALA A 29 6.60 -18.60 -5.80
C ALA A 29 7.97 -18.02 -5.35
N GLN A 30 9.09 -18.68 -5.60
CA GLN A 30 10.40 -18.23 -5.14
C GLN A 30 11.06 -17.20 -6.07
N GLN A 31 10.79 -17.26 -7.37
CA GLN A 31 11.34 -16.34 -8.36
C GLN A 31 11.00 -14.86 -8.12
N PRO A 32 9.77 -14.47 -7.75
CA PRO A 32 9.43 -13.07 -7.50
C PRO A 32 10.17 -12.45 -6.31
N VAL A 33 10.39 -13.22 -5.22
CA VAL A 33 11.14 -12.75 -4.05
C VAL A 33 12.62 -12.59 -4.39
N GLU A 34 13.20 -13.54 -5.13
CA GLU A 34 14.59 -13.44 -5.60
C GLU A 34 14.81 -12.18 -6.43
N GLN A 35 13.89 -11.84 -7.34
CA GLN A 35 13.95 -10.61 -8.14
C GLN A 35 13.87 -9.36 -7.26
N VAL A 36 13.00 -9.34 -6.26
CA VAL A 36 12.91 -8.24 -5.29
C VAL A 36 14.23 -8.08 -4.54
N VAL A 37 14.81 -9.17 -4.01
CA VAL A 37 16.09 -9.16 -3.28
C VAL A 37 17.23 -8.70 -4.20
N GLN A 38 17.30 -9.19 -5.43
CA GLN A 38 18.31 -8.78 -6.41
C GLN A 38 18.21 -7.28 -6.72
N SER A 39 16.99 -6.78 -6.94
CA SER A 39 16.76 -5.36 -7.22
C SER A 39 17.06 -4.48 -6.02
N ALA A 40 16.72 -4.92 -4.80
CA ALA A 40 17.07 -4.23 -3.56
C ALA A 40 18.60 -4.14 -3.38
N ASN A 41 19.31 -5.25 -3.60
CA ASN A 41 20.77 -5.27 -3.54
C ASN A 41 21.41 -4.42 -4.63
N LYS A 42 20.83 -4.41 -5.85
CA LYS A 42 21.26 -3.52 -6.94
C LYS A 42 21.16 -2.05 -6.54
N PHE A 43 20.04 -1.63 -5.95
CA PHE A 43 19.91 -0.26 -5.42
C PHE A 43 20.97 0.01 -4.34
N LEU A 44 21.08 -0.86 -3.34
CA LEU A 44 22.05 -0.69 -2.25
C LEU A 44 23.52 -0.65 -2.73
N SER A 45 23.84 -1.32 -3.83
CA SER A 45 25.21 -1.30 -4.43
C SER A 45 25.54 0.04 -5.09
N THR A 46 24.56 0.87 -5.41
CA THR A 46 24.78 2.22 -5.96
C THR A 46 25.15 3.25 -4.89
N LEU A 47 24.97 2.90 -3.63
CA LEU A 47 25.18 3.79 -2.49
C LEU A 47 26.61 3.70 -1.94
N SER A 48 27.20 4.84 -1.58
CA SER A 48 28.38 4.89 -0.73
C SER A 48 28.07 4.34 0.68
N ASP A 49 29.08 4.00 1.45
CA ASP A 49 28.89 3.49 2.83
C ASP A 49 28.18 4.53 3.71
N ALA A 50 28.47 5.81 3.54
CA ALA A 50 27.82 6.90 4.26
C ALA A 50 26.34 7.07 3.87
N GLU A 51 25.96 6.83 2.60
CA GLU A 51 24.57 6.83 2.16
C GLU A 51 23.85 5.55 2.62
N ARG A 52 24.53 4.40 2.53
CA ARG A 52 23.99 3.11 2.96
C ARG A 52 23.62 3.13 4.45
N SER A 53 24.45 3.74 5.29
CA SER A 53 24.17 3.86 6.73
C SER A 53 22.95 4.74 7.05
N LYS A 54 22.52 5.59 6.11
CA LYS A 54 21.29 6.39 6.26
C LYS A 54 20.03 5.63 5.87
N VAL A 55 20.14 4.60 5.03
CA VAL A 55 18.97 3.87 4.49
C VAL A 55 18.76 2.50 5.08
N VAL A 56 19.78 1.89 5.70
CA VAL A 56 19.69 0.54 6.30
C VAL A 56 19.71 0.65 7.82
N TYR A 57 18.65 0.16 8.44
CA TYR A 57 18.41 0.13 9.89
C TYR A 57 18.42 -1.32 10.38
N ASP A 58 18.53 -1.51 11.70
CA ASP A 58 18.30 -2.82 12.31
C ASP A 58 16.86 -3.29 12.03
N PHE A 59 16.68 -4.60 11.83
CA PHE A 59 15.33 -5.14 11.58
C PHE A 59 14.38 -4.87 12.77
N ASN A 60 14.91 -4.84 13.99
CA ASN A 60 14.14 -4.60 15.21
C ASN A 60 14.05 -3.10 15.60
N ASP A 61 14.49 -2.18 14.74
CA ASP A 61 14.31 -0.75 14.99
C ASP A 61 12.83 -0.35 14.86
N ASN A 62 12.10 -0.47 15.98
CA ASN A 62 10.69 -0.14 16.06
C ASN A 62 10.43 1.37 15.88
N THR A 63 11.42 2.23 16.20
CA THR A 63 11.30 3.67 15.96
C THR A 63 11.28 3.97 14.47
N GLN A 64 12.19 3.36 13.69
CA GLN A 64 12.17 3.51 12.24
C GLN A 64 10.95 2.82 11.63
N ARG A 65 10.56 1.64 12.10
CA ARG A 65 9.38 0.89 11.62
C ARG A 65 8.12 1.75 11.69
N GLY A 66 7.90 2.46 12.79
CA GLY A 66 6.74 3.35 12.99
C GLY A 66 6.90 4.74 12.38
N ARG A 67 8.05 5.06 11.75
CA ARG A 67 8.33 6.40 11.21
C ARG A 67 7.75 6.59 9.81
N TRP A 68 6.44 6.56 9.72
CA TRP A 68 5.69 6.85 8.50
C TRP A 68 4.49 7.75 8.82
N SER A 69 4.00 8.49 7.83
CA SER A 69 2.90 9.44 8.01
C SER A 69 2.32 9.83 6.65
N ASN A 70 1.09 10.37 6.66
CA ASN A 70 0.45 11.03 5.52
C ASN A 70 0.84 12.51 5.39
N PHE A 71 1.41 13.11 6.44
CA PHE A 71 1.78 14.52 6.43
C PHE A 71 2.96 14.83 5.50
N PRO A 72 3.06 16.08 5.02
CA PRO A 72 4.24 16.57 4.32
C PRO A 72 5.53 16.29 5.09
N THR A 73 6.60 15.98 4.35
CA THR A 73 7.88 15.54 4.94
C THR A 73 8.58 16.64 5.74
N GLY A 74 8.25 17.91 5.48
CA GLY A 74 8.71 19.06 6.29
C GLY A 74 8.07 19.12 7.68
N PHE A 75 6.87 18.54 7.87
CA PHE A 75 6.21 18.46 9.19
C PHE A 75 6.58 17.21 9.94
N VAL A 76 6.62 16.07 9.24
CA VAL A 76 6.98 14.78 9.82
C VAL A 76 8.16 14.19 9.03
N PRO A 77 9.39 14.32 9.53
CA PRO A 77 10.57 13.80 8.86
C PRO A 77 10.50 12.27 8.67
N ARG A 78 10.91 11.81 7.50
CA ARG A 78 11.04 10.37 7.18
C ARG A 78 12.46 9.89 7.45
N GLY A 79 12.61 8.61 7.75
CA GLY A 79 13.92 7.97 7.73
C GLY A 79 14.34 7.57 6.32
N GLY A 80 15.61 7.25 6.14
CA GLY A 80 16.15 6.87 4.84
C GLY A 80 16.66 8.03 4.00
N MET A 81 16.64 7.86 2.68
CA MET A 81 17.11 8.86 1.72
C MET A 81 16.02 9.20 0.73
N SER A 82 15.79 10.50 0.49
CA SER A 82 14.80 10.96 -0.48
C SER A 82 15.34 10.83 -1.91
N LEU A 83 14.42 10.69 -2.88
CA LEU A 83 14.77 10.69 -4.30
C LEU A 83 15.43 12.02 -4.73
N LYS A 84 15.17 13.13 -3.99
CA LYS A 84 15.83 14.43 -4.20
C LYS A 84 17.33 14.39 -3.89
N GLN A 85 17.73 13.55 -2.93
CA GLN A 85 19.13 13.42 -2.49
C GLN A 85 19.94 12.45 -3.36
N MET A 86 19.28 11.72 -4.25
CA MET A 86 19.87 10.65 -5.06
C MET A 86 20.44 11.21 -6.38
N SER A 87 21.55 10.63 -6.83
CA SER A 87 22.00 10.75 -8.23
C SER A 87 20.97 10.14 -9.19
N ALA A 88 21.05 10.46 -10.47
CA ALA A 88 20.16 9.89 -11.48
C ALA A 88 20.19 8.34 -11.50
N THR A 89 21.37 7.74 -11.35
CA THR A 89 21.54 6.29 -11.28
C THR A 89 20.90 5.67 -10.05
N GLN A 90 21.10 6.27 -8.88
CA GLN A 90 20.48 5.83 -7.62
C GLN A 90 18.96 5.93 -7.67
N LYS A 91 18.45 7.06 -8.17
CA LYS A 91 17.01 7.30 -8.31
C LYS A 91 16.36 6.29 -9.28
N ALA A 92 17.00 6.02 -10.42
CA ALA A 92 16.53 5.01 -11.35
C ALA A 92 16.48 3.63 -10.70
N ALA A 93 17.54 3.22 -9.98
CA ALA A 93 17.59 1.92 -9.29
C ALA A 93 16.53 1.82 -8.18
N ALA A 94 16.26 2.89 -7.42
CA ALA A 94 15.19 2.93 -6.41
C ALA A 94 13.81 2.76 -7.05
N LEU A 95 13.52 3.45 -8.16
CA LEU A 95 12.25 3.34 -8.86
C LEU A 95 12.08 1.99 -9.57
N ASP A 96 13.16 1.40 -10.09
CA ASP A 96 13.14 0.05 -10.66
C ASP A 96 12.85 -1.01 -9.60
N LEU A 97 13.39 -0.86 -8.38
CA LEU A 97 13.01 -1.71 -7.25
C LEU A 97 11.49 -1.60 -6.98
N MET A 98 10.94 -0.40 -6.96
CA MET A 98 9.49 -0.22 -6.74
C MET A 98 8.65 -0.87 -7.86
N LYS A 99 9.09 -0.86 -9.12
CA LYS A 99 8.41 -1.56 -10.23
C LYS A 99 8.38 -3.08 -10.04
N ILE A 100 9.39 -3.66 -9.39
CA ILE A 100 9.47 -5.12 -9.15
C ILE A 100 8.66 -5.53 -7.92
N VAL A 101 8.68 -4.69 -6.88
CA VAL A 101 7.94 -4.95 -5.64
C VAL A 101 6.43 -4.77 -5.83
N LEU A 102 6.02 -3.85 -6.68
CA LEU A 102 4.62 -3.50 -6.92
C LEU A 102 4.09 -4.18 -8.20
N SER A 103 2.78 -4.38 -8.25
CA SER A 103 2.10 -4.70 -9.51
C SER A 103 2.16 -3.49 -10.47
N SER A 104 1.90 -3.72 -11.76
CA SER A 104 1.85 -2.61 -12.72
C SER A 104 0.86 -1.52 -12.29
N ARG A 105 -0.32 -1.91 -11.77
CA ARG A 105 -1.32 -0.98 -11.23
C ARG A 105 -0.88 -0.31 -9.93
N GLY A 106 -0.23 -1.07 -9.04
CA GLY A 106 0.32 -0.51 -7.81
C GLY A 106 1.40 0.53 -8.09
N TYR A 107 2.29 0.28 -9.04
CA TYR A 107 3.32 1.23 -9.45
C TYR A 107 2.71 2.47 -10.14
N GLU A 108 1.68 2.29 -10.98
CA GLU A 108 0.94 3.39 -11.58
C GLU A 108 0.29 4.28 -10.51
N LYS A 109 -0.43 3.68 -9.54
CA LYS A 109 -1.05 4.39 -8.41
C LYS A 109 -0.01 5.21 -7.63
N VAL A 110 1.10 4.60 -7.25
CA VAL A 110 2.21 5.28 -6.55
C VAL A 110 2.76 6.43 -7.38
N SER A 111 2.93 6.24 -8.69
CA SER A 111 3.40 7.29 -9.60
C SER A 111 2.41 8.44 -9.69
N GLN A 112 1.11 8.16 -9.79
CA GLN A 112 0.05 9.17 -9.83
C GLN A 112 -0.06 9.95 -8.51
N ILE A 113 0.12 9.31 -7.34
CA ILE A 113 0.17 10.00 -6.04
C ILE A 113 1.35 10.97 -6.00
N ARG A 114 2.52 10.55 -6.47
CA ARG A 114 3.71 11.42 -6.55
C ARG A 114 3.52 12.59 -7.53
N MET A 115 2.85 12.36 -8.67
CA MET A 115 2.50 13.41 -9.63
C MET A 115 1.47 14.39 -9.05
N ALA A 116 0.51 13.92 -8.25
CA ALA A 116 -0.43 14.78 -7.53
C ALA A 116 0.31 15.73 -6.58
N ASP A 117 1.38 15.24 -5.94
CA ASP A 117 2.21 16.04 -5.05
C ASP A 117 3.00 17.14 -5.81
N ASP A 118 3.47 16.85 -7.04
CA ASP A 118 4.05 17.85 -7.93
C ASP A 118 3.02 18.91 -8.38
N ASP A 119 1.80 18.48 -8.71
CA ASP A 119 0.70 19.41 -9.04
C ASP A 119 0.34 20.28 -7.83
N PHE A 120 0.26 19.70 -6.65
CA PHE A 120 -0.01 20.44 -5.41
C PHE A 120 1.11 21.43 -5.11
N LYS A 121 2.36 21.05 -5.27
CA LYS A 121 3.52 21.95 -5.15
C LYS A 121 3.39 23.15 -6.06
N THR A 122 3.02 22.93 -7.32
CA THR A 122 3.00 23.98 -8.36
C THR A 122 1.72 24.82 -8.33
N ASN A 123 0.56 24.18 -8.14
CA ASN A 123 -0.76 24.77 -8.32
C ASN A 123 -1.54 24.97 -7.02
N GLY A 124 -1.13 24.37 -5.91
CA GLY A 124 -1.86 24.42 -4.64
C GLY A 124 -2.05 25.84 -4.08
N SER A 125 -1.10 26.75 -4.32
CA SER A 125 -1.22 28.15 -3.91
C SER A 125 -2.22 28.99 -4.72
N LYS A 126 -2.54 28.56 -5.95
CA LYS A 126 -3.52 29.23 -6.82
C LYS A 126 -4.97 29.00 -6.38
N ARG A 127 -5.17 28.05 -5.45
CA ARG A 127 -6.50 27.69 -4.92
C ARG A 127 -6.96 28.57 -3.74
N GLY A 128 -6.20 29.61 -3.39
CA GLY A 128 -6.51 30.60 -2.32
C GLY A 128 -6.04 30.16 -0.93
N PRO A 129 -5.83 31.10 0.01
CA PRO A 129 -5.53 30.80 1.39
C PRO A 129 -6.77 30.20 2.05
N ARG A 130 -6.90 28.87 2.10
CA ARG A 130 -7.87 28.23 2.96
C ARG A 130 -7.24 28.08 4.34
N GLY A 131 -8.03 28.46 5.34
CA GLY A 131 -7.65 28.65 6.73
C GLY A 131 -6.68 27.61 7.24
N GLY A 132 -5.68 28.05 7.97
CA GLY A 132 -4.62 27.24 8.52
C GLY A 132 -5.14 26.04 9.28
N GLY A 133 -5.14 24.89 8.64
CA GLY A 133 -5.30 23.61 9.30
C GLY A 133 -4.00 23.32 10.05
N GLY A 134 -3.98 23.65 11.34
CA GLY A 134 -3.08 22.98 12.27
C GLY A 134 -3.35 21.48 12.21
N PRO A 135 -2.44 20.64 12.76
CA PRO A 135 -2.67 19.20 12.81
C PRO A 135 -4.06 18.93 13.42
N PRO A 136 -4.86 18.02 12.82
CA PRO A 136 -6.18 17.71 13.35
C PRO A 136 -6.07 17.22 14.80
N PRO A 137 -7.01 17.55 15.68
CA PRO A 137 -7.03 17.04 17.04
C PRO A 137 -7.25 15.52 16.97
N GLY A 138 -6.21 14.75 17.22
CA GLY A 138 -6.22 13.27 17.19
C GLY A 138 -4.98 12.62 16.59
N GLY A 139 -4.21 13.31 15.76
CA GLY A 139 -2.88 12.89 15.34
C GLY A 139 -1.84 13.36 16.33
N GLY A 140 -1.74 12.69 17.49
CA GLY A 140 -0.68 12.98 18.46
C GLY A 140 0.69 12.78 17.83
N PRO A 141 1.71 13.58 18.22
CA PRO A 141 3.09 13.30 17.86
C PRO A 141 3.46 11.91 18.36
N PRO A 142 4.37 11.19 17.66
CA PRO A 142 4.87 9.92 18.16
C PRO A 142 5.39 10.11 19.59
N PRO A 143 5.26 9.10 20.49
CA PRO A 143 5.65 9.20 21.88
C PRO A 143 7.18 9.16 22.02
N ASN A 144 7.88 10.11 21.52
CA ASN A 144 9.26 10.47 21.90
C ASN A 144 9.54 11.87 21.37
N GLY A 145 9.34 12.83 22.28
CA GLY A 145 9.45 14.25 21.99
C GLY A 145 10.82 14.66 21.50
N GLN A 146 10.78 15.39 20.41
CA GLN A 146 11.60 16.57 20.14
C GLN A 146 11.06 17.22 18.87
N GLY A 147 10.07 18.05 19.04
CA GLY A 147 9.45 18.86 17.99
C GLY A 147 8.30 19.65 18.59
N GLY A 148 8.61 20.45 19.62
CA GLY A 148 7.67 21.45 20.10
C GLY A 148 7.39 22.50 19.02
N PRO A 149 6.22 23.18 19.07
CA PRO A 149 5.99 24.31 18.18
C PRO A 149 7.12 25.33 18.35
N PRO A 150 7.52 26.02 17.27
CA PRO A 150 8.58 27.04 17.38
C PRO A 150 8.19 28.09 18.43
N PRO A 151 9.12 28.57 19.23
CA PRO A 151 8.83 29.55 20.27
C PRO A 151 8.23 30.82 19.65
N ASN A 152 7.21 31.32 20.32
CA ASN A 152 6.42 32.48 19.98
C ASN A 152 7.22 33.68 19.46
N GLY A 153 6.76 34.20 18.34
CA GLY A 153 6.60 35.63 18.12
C GLY A 153 7.85 36.49 18.14
N ARG A 154 8.43 36.76 16.93
CA ARG A 154 9.03 38.04 16.65
C ARG A 154 7.91 39.00 16.17
N PRO A 155 7.73 40.19 16.76
CA PRO A 155 6.83 41.21 16.22
C PRO A 155 7.39 41.74 14.89
N GLY A 156 6.65 41.61 13.81
CA GLY A 156 6.95 42.24 12.53
C GLY A 156 7.20 41.31 11.35
N GLY A 157 7.10 39.97 11.48
CA GLY A 157 7.19 39.05 10.35
C GLY A 157 5.79 38.71 9.82
N GLY A 158 5.58 38.81 8.50
CA GLY A 158 4.43 38.24 7.83
C GLY A 158 4.30 36.72 8.12
N PRO A 159 3.16 36.09 7.80
CA PRO A 159 2.98 34.66 8.04
C PRO A 159 4.17 33.90 7.48
N PRO A 160 4.69 32.85 8.20
CA PRO A 160 5.83 32.09 7.74
C PRO A 160 5.56 31.61 6.32
N GLN A 161 6.42 32.02 5.39
CA GLN A 161 6.34 31.58 4.01
C GLN A 161 6.72 30.12 4.00
N PHE A 162 5.72 29.22 3.88
CA PHE A 162 5.95 27.78 3.81
C PHE A 162 6.85 27.47 2.61
N ASP A 163 8.01 26.90 2.88
CA ASP A 163 8.92 26.43 1.84
C ASP A 163 8.36 25.17 1.18
N ARG A 164 7.53 25.40 0.17
CA ARG A 164 6.87 24.33 -0.59
C ARG A 164 7.85 23.38 -1.24
N ASP A 165 9.06 23.85 -1.59
CA ASP A 165 10.09 23.04 -2.23
C ASP A 165 10.70 21.98 -1.31
N ASN A 166 10.57 22.14 -0.02
CA ASN A 166 10.99 21.18 1.00
C ASN A 166 9.82 20.44 1.67
N MET A 167 8.59 20.69 1.22
CA MET A 167 7.38 20.04 1.77
C MET A 167 6.69 19.11 0.78
N PHE A 168 6.69 19.46 -0.52
CA PHE A 168 5.91 18.79 -1.56
C PHE A 168 6.76 18.50 -2.79
N GLY A 169 6.38 17.47 -3.53
CA GLY A 169 6.96 17.11 -4.81
C GLY A 169 7.39 15.66 -4.89
N SER A 170 7.36 15.11 -6.11
CA SER A 170 7.62 13.69 -6.39
C SER A 170 9.01 13.20 -6.00
N ASP A 171 9.94 14.10 -5.70
CA ASP A 171 11.30 13.81 -5.26
C ASP A 171 11.45 13.74 -3.73
N LEU A 172 10.43 14.18 -2.97
CA LEU A 172 10.40 14.09 -1.51
C LEU A 172 9.79 12.77 -1.02
N TYR A 173 10.06 11.69 -1.74
CA TYR A 173 9.72 10.33 -1.36
C TYR A 173 10.99 9.59 -0.94
N TYR A 174 10.92 8.96 0.21
CA TYR A 174 12.06 8.37 0.93
C TYR A 174 12.03 6.85 0.81
N ILE A 175 13.21 6.26 0.73
CA ILE A 175 13.39 4.80 0.78
C ILE A 175 14.28 4.45 1.97
N SER A 176 13.88 3.40 2.71
CA SER A 176 14.65 2.82 3.78
C SER A 176 14.44 1.32 3.87
N PHE A 177 15.38 0.63 4.50
CA PHE A 177 15.37 -0.80 4.73
C PHE A 177 15.55 -1.08 6.22
N LEU A 178 14.76 -2.02 6.75
CA LEU A 178 15.00 -2.58 8.07
C LEU A 178 15.45 -4.04 7.87
N GLY A 179 16.65 -4.36 8.34
CA GLY A 179 17.32 -5.62 8.01
C GLY A 179 17.98 -5.59 6.63
N LYS A 180 18.59 -6.70 6.24
CA LYS A 180 19.26 -6.86 4.93
C LYS A 180 18.35 -7.62 3.99
N PRO A 181 18.22 -7.22 2.71
CA PRO A 181 17.47 -7.98 1.72
C PRO A 181 17.93 -9.44 1.67
N SER A 182 16.98 -10.36 1.87
CA SER A 182 17.23 -11.79 2.00
C SER A 182 16.04 -12.60 1.49
N THR A 183 16.30 -13.78 0.95
CA THR A 183 15.26 -14.75 0.56
C THR A 183 14.84 -15.65 1.72
N THR A 184 15.52 -15.59 2.86
CA THR A 184 15.29 -16.48 4.02
C THR A 184 15.02 -15.72 5.31
N ALA A 185 15.82 -14.70 5.63
CA ALA A 185 15.64 -13.88 6.82
C ALA A 185 14.60 -12.76 6.56
N PRO A 186 13.80 -12.38 7.55
CA PRO A 186 12.85 -11.28 7.40
C PRO A 186 13.57 -9.93 7.24
N TRP A 187 13.04 -9.09 6.38
CA TRP A 187 13.46 -7.71 6.18
C TRP A 187 12.30 -6.85 5.70
N MET A 188 12.42 -5.55 5.80
CA MET A 188 11.37 -4.61 5.41
C MET A 188 11.94 -3.54 4.48
N LEU A 189 11.15 -3.19 3.46
CA LEU A 189 11.30 -2.01 2.62
C LEU A 189 10.23 -0.99 3.02
N GLN A 190 10.64 0.24 3.29
CA GLN A 190 9.73 1.37 3.42
C GLN A 190 9.93 2.33 2.25
N PHE A 191 8.82 2.74 1.64
CA PHE A 191 8.82 3.78 0.61
C PHE A 191 7.65 4.72 0.86
N GLY A 192 7.91 6.03 1.00
CA GLY A 192 6.85 6.96 1.30
C GLY A 192 7.29 8.42 1.34
N GLY A 193 6.29 9.29 1.38
CA GLY A 193 6.40 10.73 1.43
C GLY A 193 5.08 11.36 1.86
N HIS A 194 4.70 12.48 1.27
CA HIS A 194 3.37 13.05 1.45
C HIS A 194 2.33 12.13 0.80
N HIS A 195 1.27 11.79 1.53
CA HIS A 195 0.15 10.92 1.09
C HIS A 195 0.53 9.49 0.67
N LEU A 196 1.74 9.02 1.00
CA LEU A 196 2.14 7.65 0.71
C LEU A 196 3.00 7.08 1.84
N ALA A 197 2.66 5.88 2.30
CA ALA A 197 3.53 5.07 3.14
C ALA A 197 3.31 3.59 2.81
N LEU A 198 4.29 2.98 2.18
CA LEU A 198 4.32 1.54 1.92
C LEU A 198 5.34 0.91 2.86
N ASN A 199 4.85 0.06 3.77
CA ASN A 199 5.65 -0.72 4.70
C ASN A 199 5.58 -2.18 4.24
N ILE A 200 6.61 -2.65 3.55
CA ILE A 200 6.61 -3.94 2.88
C ILE A 200 7.61 -4.87 3.57
N THR A 201 7.10 -5.83 4.34
CA THR A 201 7.92 -6.86 4.99
C THR A 201 7.97 -8.10 4.10
N ILE A 202 9.16 -8.61 3.84
CA ILE A 202 9.43 -9.85 3.12
C ILE A 202 9.88 -10.91 4.12
N ILE A 203 9.22 -12.07 4.11
CA ILE A 203 9.50 -13.20 5.02
C ILE A 203 9.50 -14.48 4.20
N GLY A 204 10.68 -14.97 3.85
CA GLY A 204 10.79 -16.09 2.91
C GLY A 204 10.13 -15.75 1.57
N SER A 205 9.13 -16.52 1.15
CA SER A 205 8.37 -16.27 -0.08
C SER A 205 7.16 -15.36 0.10
N LYS A 206 6.88 -14.89 1.32
CA LYS A 206 5.71 -14.06 1.64
C LYS A 206 6.07 -12.58 1.61
N GLY A 207 5.10 -11.76 1.19
CA GLY A 207 5.15 -10.30 1.31
C GLY A 207 3.93 -9.78 2.09
N VAL A 208 4.17 -8.92 3.07
CA VAL A 208 3.15 -8.23 3.87
C VAL A 208 3.32 -6.74 3.70
N MET A 209 2.24 -6.04 3.27
CA MET A 209 2.24 -4.59 3.04
C MET A 209 1.24 -3.89 3.97
N THR A 210 1.19 -4.30 5.21
CA THR A 210 0.37 -3.68 6.24
C THR A 210 1.24 -3.28 7.44
N PRO A 211 1.01 -2.11 8.04
CA PRO A 211 0.09 -1.06 7.58
C PRO A 211 0.62 -0.34 6.35
N SER A 212 -0.27 0.11 5.45
CA SER A 212 0.10 1.00 4.36
C SER A 212 -0.94 2.09 4.16
N LEU A 213 -0.46 3.26 3.75
CA LEU A 213 -1.29 4.44 3.52
C LEU A 213 -1.13 4.90 2.08
N THR A 214 -2.26 5.18 1.44
CA THR A 214 -2.32 5.92 0.18
C THR A 214 -3.27 7.10 0.34
N GLY A 215 -2.94 8.23 -0.31
CA GLY A 215 -3.76 9.43 -0.28
C GLY A 215 -3.47 10.27 -1.51
N ALA A 216 -4.21 11.34 -1.70
CA ALA A 216 -3.95 12.30 -2.76
C ALA A 216 -4.51 13.68 -2.44
N GLN A 217 -3.71 14.69 -2.70
CA GLN A 217 -4.10 16.09 -2.77
C GLN A 217 -3.22 16.81 -3.81
N PRO A 218 -3.81 17.20 -4.95
CA PRO A 218 -5.20 17.01 -5.34
C PRO A 218 -5.53 15.54 -5.64
N ALA A 219 -6.73 15.11 -5.26
CA ALA A 219 -7.23 13.79 -5.62
C ALA A 219 -7.74 13.72 -7.08
N THR A 220 -7.74 14.87 -7.77
CA THR A 220 -8.00 14.99 -9.20
C THR A 220 -7.15 16.11 -9.79
N PHE A 221 -6.36 15.80 -10.80
CA PHE A 221 -5.52 16.76 -11.53
C PHE A 221 -5.45 16.41 -13.01
N LYS A 222 -4.78 17.21 -13.82
CA LYS A 222 -4.66 17.00 -15.26
C LYS A 222 -3.21 16.84 -15.69
N VAL A 223 -2.97 15.88 -16.57
CA VAL A 223 -1.71 15.68 -17.28
C VAL A 223 -2.04 15.61 -18.76
N ASP A 224 -1.44 16.45 -19.59
CA ASP A 224 -1.69 16.53 -21.04
C ASP A 224 -3.19 16.58 -21.39
N GLY A 225 -3.96 17.35 -20.61
CA GLY A 225 -5.41 17.51 -20.77
C GLY A 225 -6.25 16.35 -20.25
N LYS A 226 -5.67 15.21 -19.89
CA LYS A 226 -6.37 14.05 -19.34
C LYS A 226 -6.51 14.18 -17.82
N SER A 227 -7.70 13.89 -17.31
CA SER A 227 -7.96 13.84 -15.87
C SER A 227 -7.35 12.59 -15.25
N ILE A 228 -6.58 12.78 -14.19
CA ILE A 228 -5.99 11.71 -13.37
C ILE A 228 -6.65 11.74 -11.99
N ARG A 229 -7.02 10.58 -11.50
CA ARG A 229 -7.59 10.33 -10.17
C ARG A 229 -6.85 9.18 -9.52
N PRO A 230 -5.80 9.40 -8.71
CA PRO A 230 -4.95 8.33 -8.14
C PRO A 230 -5.74 7.27 -7.36
N LEU A 231 -6.82 7.69 -6.68
CA LEU A 231 -7.73 6.85 -5.89
C LEU A 231 -9.14 6.81 -6.50
N GLY A 232 -9.24 7.02 -7.82
CA GLY A 232 -10.52 7.08 -8.51
C GLY A 232 -11.28 5.76 -8.51
N ARG A 233 -10.57 4.63 -8.59
CA ARG A 233 -11.18 3.29 -8.62
C ARG A 233 -11.73 2.92 -7.25
N GLU A 234 -11.01 3.20 -6.18
CA GLU A 234 -11.46 3.03 -4.80
C GLU A 234 -12.77 3.79 -4.53
N SER A 235 -12.86 5.00 -5.08
CA SER A 235 -14.06 5.82 -5.02
C SER A 235 -15.21 5.23 -5.85
N ASP A 236 -14.95 4.86 -7.12
CA ASP A 236 -15.98 4.42 -8.06
C ASP A 236 -16.53 3.03 -7.69
N GLU A 237 -15.68 2.09 -7.28
CA GLU A 237 -16.08 0.74 -6.89
C GLU A 237 -16.85 0.73 -5.56
N ALA A 238 -16.43 1.54 -4.57
CA ALA A 238 -17.17 1.68 -3.32
C ALA A 238 -18.57 2.25 -3.55
N PHE A 239 -18.68 3.25 -4.42
CA PHE A 239 -19.97 3.83 -4.79
C PHE A 239 -20.84 2.86 -5.59
N ALA A 240 -20.24 2.09 -6.50
CA ALA A 240 -20.94 1.04 -7.24
C ALA A 240 -21.51 -0.03 -6.29
N LEU A 241 -20.71 -0.48 -5.30
CA LEU A 241 -21.20 -1.39 -4.28
C LEU A 241 -22.38 -0.80 -3.51
N LEU A 242 -22.26 0.44 -3.01
CA LEU A 242 -23.32 1.10 -2.27
C LEU A 242 -24.64 1.19 -3.08
N LYS A 243 -24.54 1.44 -4.38
CA LYS A 243 -25.70 1.53 -5.27
C LYS A 243 -26.40 0.19 -5.51
N LEU A 244 -25.66 -0.93 -5.48
CA LEU A 244 -26.20 -2.27 -5.63
C LEU A 244 -26.90 -2.78 -4.36
N LEU A 245 -26.72 -2.14 -3.21
CA LEU A 245 -27.39 -2.52 -1.98
C LEU A 245 -28.87 -2.19 -2.06
N ASP A 246 -29.72 -3.13 -1.65
CA ASP A 246 -31.14 -2.88 -1.44
C ASP A 246 -31.38 -1.93 -0.24
N ALA A 247 -32.62 -1.51 -0.03
CA ALA A 247 -32.96 -0.56 1.02
C ALA A 247 -32.59 -1.07 2.44
N LYS A 248 -32.78 -2.38 2.71
CA LYS A 248 -32.47 -3.00 3.99
C LYS A 248 -30.95 -3.12 4.18
N GLN A 249 -30.24 -3.58 3.17
CA GLN A 249 -28.78 -3.67 3.21
C GLN A 249 -28.14 -2.28 3.37
N ARG A 250 -28.64 -1.28 2.64
CA ARG A 250 -28.16 0.11 2.72
C ARG A 250 -28.38 0.69 4.12
N SER A 251 -29.54 0.44 4.75
CA SER A 251 -29.80 0.90 6.11
C SER A 251 -28.86 0.29 7.15
N GLN A 252 -28.31 -0.89 6.89
CA GLN A 252 -27.28 -1.52 7.72
C GLN A 252 -25.87 -0.98 7.42
N ALA A 253 -25.55 -0.76 6.12
CA ALA A 253 -24.24 -0.28 5.72
C ALA A 253 -23.97 1.17 6.13
N VAL A 254 -24.99 2.04 6.04
CA VAL A 254 -24.85 3.48 6.32
C VAL A 254 -24.94 3.75 7.82
N LEU A 255 -23.82 4.24 8.37
CA LEU A 255 -23.73 4.62 9.79
C LEU A 255 -24.58 5.86 10.08
N ASN A 256 -25.13 5.95 11.27
CA ASN A 256 -25.94 7.08 11.74
C ASN A 256 -25.10 8.22 12.35
N TYR A 257 -23.78 8.16 12.20
CA TYR A 257 -22.82 9.17 12.67
C TYR A 257 -21.76 9.46 11.62
N LYS A 258 -21.12 10.63 11.73
CA LYS A 258 -20.05 11.05 10.82
C LYS A 258 -18.70 10.56 11.31
N VAL A 259 -17.96 9.91 10.43
CA VAL A 259 -16.53 9.64 10.60
C VAL A 259 -15.75 10.71 9.82
N ALA A 260 -14.89 11.44 10.54
CA ALA A 260 -14.25 12.64 9.98
C ALA A 260 -12.88 12.37 9.33
N ASP A 261 -12.17 11.32 9.77
CA ASP A 261 -10.82 10.95 9.27
C ASP A 261 -10.56 9.46 9.56
N LEU A 262 -9.38 8.98 9.20
CA LEU A 262 -8.92 7.62 9.49
C LEU A 262 -8.93 7.33 10.99
N ILE A 263 -9.56 6.24 11.38
CA ILE A 263 -9.59 5.77 12.78
C ILE A 263 -8.29 5.03 13.12
N LEU A 264 -7.76 4.29 12.13
CA LEU A 264 -6.52 3.49 12.25
C LEU A 264 -5.37 4.06 11.42
N GLY A 265 -5.32 5.38 11.28
CA GLY A 265 -4.24 6.11 10.61
C GLY A 265 -2.87 5.97 11.29
N PRO A 266 -1.88 6.80 10.92
CA PRO A 266 -0.55 6.79 11.53
C PRO A 266 -0.59 6.93 13.07
N GLY A 267 0.27 6.19 13.76
CA GLY A 267 0.33 6.20 15.23
C GLY A 267 -0.77 5.39 15.94
N GLN A 268 -1.60 4.65 15.20
CA GLN A 268 -2.66 3.80 15.77
C GLN A 268 -2.28 2.30 15.75
N ASP A 269 -0.99 1.98 15.80
CA ASP A 269 -0.52 0.60 15.81
C ASP A 269 -1.06 -0.16 17.03
N GLY A 270 -1.55 -1.39 16.79
CA GLY A 270 -2.14 -2.24 17.81
C GLY A 270 -3.57 -1.88 18.24
N LYS A 271 -4.12 -0.74 17.76
CA LYS A 271 -5.51 -0.38 18.04
C LYS A 271 -6.47 -1.30 17.31
N GLN A 272 -7.48 -1.76 18.03
CA GLN A 272 -8.58 -2.55 17.48
C GLN A 272 -9.88 -1.75 17.52
N ILE A 273 -10.73 -1.99 16.52
CA ILE A 273 -12.08 -1.42 16.42
C ILE A 273 -13.08 -2.55 16.15
N SER A 274 -14.29 -2.38 16.64
CA SER A 274 -15.37 -3.34 16.36
C SER A 274 -15.87 -3.19 14.93
N PRO A 275 -16.18 -4.31 14.22
CA PRO A 275 -16.81 -4.27 12.92
C PRO A 275 -18.20 -3.61 12.99
N GLU A 276 -18.51 -2.80 11.97
CA GLU A 276 -19.81 -2.13 11.82
C GLU A 276 -20.26 -2.16 10.35
N GLY A 277 -21.54 -1.92 10.13
CA GLY A 277 -22.13 -1.87 8.81
C GLY A 277 -22.76 -3.18 8.36
N LEU A 278 -22.78 -3.41 7.05
CA LEU A 278 -23.37 -4.59 6.42
C LEU A 278 -22.34 -5.73 6.36
N LYS A 279 -22.68 -6.88 6.97
CA LYS A 279 -21.85 -8.09 6.85
C LYS A 279 -21.98 -8.72 5.47
N ALA A 280 -20.87 -9.11 4.86
CA ALA A 280 -20.85 -9.64 3.50
C ALA A 280 -21.59 -10.99 3.36
N SER A 281 -21.79 -11.76 4.46
CA SER A 281 -22.67 -12.92 4.45
C SER A 281 -24.14 -12.60 4.11
N ALA A 282 -24.56 -11.33 4.26
CA ALA A 282 -25.88 -10.84 3.87
C ALA A 282 -25.91 -10.18 2.48
N MET A 283 -24.81 -10.21 1.75
CA MET A 283 -24.69 -9.71 0.37
C MET A 283 -24.98 -10.80 -0.66
N THR A 284 -25.43 -10.38 -1.84
CA THR A 284 -25.53 -11.25 -3.02
C THR A 284 -24.13 -11.59 -3.55
N ASP A 285 -24.03 -12.61 -4.40
CA ASP A 285 -22.74 -12.98 -5.01
C ASP A 285 -22.18 -11.86 -5.90
N GLU A 286 -23.04 -11.11 -6.61
CA GLU A 286 -22.65 -9.94 -7.40
C GLU A 286 -22.05 -8.84 -6.49
N GLN A 287 -22.69 -8.53 -5.37
CA GLN A 287 -22.19 -7.55 -4.41
C GLN A 287 -20.85 -7.99 -3.79
N LYS A 288 -20.69 -9.28 -3.50
CA LYS A 288 -19.42 -9.87 -3.00
C LYS A 288 -18.29 -9.76 -4.02
N VAL A 289 -18.59 -9.92 -5.32
CA VAL A 289 -17.60 -9.72 -6.39
C VAL A 289 -17.10 -8.28 -6.39
N ILE A 290 -17.99 -7.30 -6.32
CA ILE A 290 -17.60 -5.87 -6.27
C ILE A 290 -16.81 -5.56 -4.98
N LEU A 291 -17.22 -6.10 -3.82
CA LEU A 291 -16.48 -5.94 -2.58
C LEU A 291 -15.04 -6.50 -2.68
N LEU A 292 -14.85 -7.66 -3.30
CA LEU A 292 -13.52 -8.22 -3.53
C LEU A 292 -12.70 -7.40 -4.52
N GLN A 293 -13.30 -6.84 -5.57
CA GLN A 293 -12.65 -5.93 -6.49
C GLN A 293 -12.17 -4.68 -5.77
N LEU A 294 -13.02 -4.09 -4.93
CA LEU A 294 -12.68 -2.94 -4.10
C LEU A 294 -11.50 -3.25 -3.14
N ILE A 295 -11.53 -4.39 -2.45
CA ILE A 295 -10.43 -4.84 -1.57
C ILE A 295 -9.12 -4.99 -2.37
N ALA A 296 -9.19 -5.46 -3.61
CA ALA A 296 -8.02 -5.66 -4.46
C ALA A 296 -7.32 -4.34 -4.84
N GLU A 297 -7.97 -3.17 -4.71
CA GLU A 297 -7.33 -1.88 -4.94
C GLU A 297 -6.20 -1.58 -3.93
N TRP A 298 -6.22 -2.23 -2.75
CA TRP A 298 -5.12 -2.19 -1.77
C TRP A 298 -4.30 -3.48 -1.74
N ALA A 299 -4.94 -4.64 -1.59
CA ALA A 299 -4.23 -5.91 -1.51
C ALA A 299 -3.47 -6.25 -2.82
N GLY A 300 -3.91 -5.73 -3.96
CA GLY A 300 -3.28 -5.88 -5.27
C GLY A 300 -2.20 -4.84 -5.60
N ILE A 301 -1.81 -3.98 -4.65
CA ILE A 301 -0.71 -3.01 -4.87
C ILE A 301 0.64 -3.73 -4.97
N MET A 302 0.87 -4.78 -4.20
CA MET A 302 2.07 -5.62 -4.34
C MET A 302 2.08 -6.40 -5.66
N ASN A 303 3.23 -6.91 -6.06
CA ASN A 303 3.35 -7.74 -7.26
C ASN A 303 2.39 -8.94 -7.20
N ASP A 304 1.96 -9.42 -8.36
CA ASP A 304 0.86 -10.37 -8.51
C ASP A 304 1.06 -11.67 -7.71
N ALA A 305 2.29 -12.15 -7.59
CA ALA A 305 2.58 -13.39 -6.87
C ALA A 305 2.33 -13.26 -5.36
N MET A 306 2.75 -12.13 -4.75
CA MET A 306 2.51 -11.84 -3.33
C MET A 306 1.04 -11.46 -3.09
N ALA A 307 0.44 -10.68 -3.99
CA ALA A 307 -0.96 -10.27 -3.91
C ALA A 307 -1.92 -11.45 -4.00
N SER A 308 -1.63 -12.47 -4.83
CA SER A 308 -2.50 -13.63 -5.03
C SER A 308 -2.74 -14.42 -3.75
N ALA A 309 -1.69 -14.69 -2.97
CA ALA A 309 -1.82 -15.39 -1.68
C ALA A 309 -2.67 -14.58 -0.69
N ARG A 310 -2.45 -13.27 -0.63
CA ARG A 310 -3.22 -12.35 0.22
C ARG A 310 -4.69 -12.30 -0.20
N MET A 311 -4.98 -12.17 -1.49
CA MET A 311 -6.34 -12.17 -2.01
C MET A 311 -7.08 -13.49 -1.78
N ALA A 312 -6.37 -14.63 -1.84
CA ALA A 312 -6.96 -15.94 -1.50
C ALA A 312 -7.42 -16.00 -0.04
N GLN A 313 -6.61 -15.50 0.90
CA GLN A 313 -6.98 -15.39 2.32
C GLN A 313 -8.20 -14.46 2.48
N LEU A 314 -8.16 -13.24 1.94
CA LEU A 314 -9.24 -12.26 2.07
C LEU A 314 -10.55 -12.76 1.45
N LYS A 315 -10.48 -13.56 0.37
CA LYS A 315 -11.63 -14.23 -0.22
C LYS A 315 -12.21 -15.30 0.71
N SER A 316 -11.38 -16.06 1.44
CA SER A 316 -11.87 -17.06 2.42
C SER A 316 -12.58 -16.40 3.60
N ASP A 317 -12.14 -15.20 3.99
CA ASP A 317 -12.67 -14.44 5.11
C ASP A 317 -13.87 -13.54 4.74
N LEU A 318 -14.25 -13.56 3.46
CA LEU A 318 -15.20 -12.56 2.92
C LEU A 318 -16.54 -12.54 3.65
N ASN A 319 -17.09 -13.73 3.99
CA ASN A 319 -18.36 -13.80 4.70
C ASN A 319 -18.32 -13.20 6.11
N ASP A 320 -17.14 -13.06 6.69
CA ASP A 320 -16.88 -12.41 7.99
C ASP A 320 -16.28 -11.01 7.84
N THR A 321 -16.52 -10.37 6.68
CA THR A 321 -16.11 -9.01 6.38
C THR A 321 -17.34 -8.09 6.37
N TRP A 322 -17.18 -6.85 6.84
CA TRP A 322 -18.22 -5.82 6.93
C TRP A 322 -17.88 -4.65 6.00
N PHE A 323 -18.90 -4.01 5.46
CA PHE A 323 -18.81 -2.77 4.72
C PHE A 323 -19.65 -1.69 5.44
N ALA A 324 -19.00 -0.62 5.86
CA ALA A 324 -19.62 0.52 6.51
C ALA A 324 -19.41 1.80 5.69
N TRP A 325 -20.42 2.67 5.69
CA TRP A 325 -20.44 3.94 4.97
C TRP A 325 -20.86 5.07 5.90
N SER A 326 -20.20 6.23 5.83
CA SER A 326 -20.56 7.41 6.62
C SER A 326 -20.48 8.68 5.77
N GLY A 327 -21.62 9.31 5.53
CA GLY A 327 -21.71 10.53 4.74
C GLY A 327 -22.68 10.45 3.56
N PRO A 328 -22.57 11.34 2.55
CA PRO A 328 -23.47 11.39 1.40
C PRO A 328 -23.51 10.07 0.62
N THR A 329 -24.70 9.64 0.23
CA THR A 329 -24.93 8.42 -0.55
C THR A 329 -25.17 8.68 -2.05
N ASP A 330 -24.93 9.90 -2.48
CA ASP A 330 -24.95 10.36 -3.86
C ASP A 330 -23.56 10.77 -4.30
N SER A 331 -23.25 10.56 -5.57
CA SER A 331 -22.01 10.98 -6.20
C SER A 331 -22.25 11.29 -7.67
N LYS A 332 -21.47 12.21 -8.21
CA LYS A 332 -21.47 12.50 -9.65
C LYS A 332 -20.52 11.54 -10.38
N PRO A 333 -20.85 11.06 -11.57
CA PRO A 333 -19.94 10.26 -12.36
C PRO A 333 -18.56 10.92 -12.52
N SER A 334 -17.49 10.13 -12.45
CA SER A 334 -16.10 10.59 -12.62
C SER A 334 -15.64 11.65 -11.59
N THR A 335 -16.32 11.75 -10.45
CA THR A 335 -15.85 12.53 -9.30
C THR A 335 -15.54 11.61 -8.11
N ASN A 336 -14.66 12.05 -7.20
CA ASN A 336 -14.42 11.32 -5.99
C ASN A 336 -15.61 11.44 -5.03
N ILE A 337 -15.93 10.35 -4.33
CA ILE A 337 -16.92 10.36 -3.25
C ILE A 337 -16.43 11.27 -2.12
N THR A 338 -17.38 11.90 -1.44
CA THR A 338 -17.13 12.77 -0.28
C THR A 338 -17.55 12.12 1.04
N ALA A 339 -17.79 10.81 1.00
CA ALA A 339 -18.16 10.01 2.16
C ALA A 339 -16.99 9.11 2.57
N TYR A 340 -16.91 8.86 3.88
CA TYR A 340 -16.04 7.83 4.44
C TYR A 340 -16.63 6.45 4.19
N TYR A 341 -15.78 5.45 3.95
CA TYR A 341 -16.18 4.06 4.10
C TYR A 341 -15.08 3.22 4.77
N ARG A 342 -15.50 2.09 5.34
CA ARG A 342 -14.61 1.11 5.96
C ARG A 342 -14.98 -0.30 5.52
N ILE A 343 -13.96 -1.11 5.22
CA ILE A 343 -14.07 -2.54 5.01
C ILE A 343 -13.28 -3.19 6.14
N GLN A 344 -13.93 -4.05 6.93
CA GLN A 344 -13.30 -4.68 8.08
C GLN A 344 -13.63 -6.16 8.15
N GLY A 345 -12.60 -7.00 8.16
CA GLY A 345 -12.67 -8.45 8.30
C GLY A 345 -11.72 -8.97 9.38
N PRO A 346 -11.63 -10.29 9.56
CA PRO A 346 -10.74 -10.90 10.56
C PRO A 346 -9.27 -10.49 10.39
N HIS A 347 -8.81 -10.35 9.15
CA HIS A 347 -7.44 -10.04 8.79
C HIS A 347 -7.34 -8.74 7.96
N LEU A 348 -8.32 -7.85 8.05
CA LEU A 348 -8.43 -6.71 7.15
C LEU A 348 -9.07 -5.52 7.84
N VAL A 349 -8.44 -4.34 7.72
CA VAL A 349 -9.11 -3.05 7.84
C VAL A 349 -8.66 -2.15 6.70
N ILE A 350 -9.62 -1.68 5.92
CA ILE A 350 -9.44 -0.63 4.91
C ILE A 350 -10.34 0.54 5.33
N GLU A 351 -9.79 1.75 5.28
CA GLU A 351 -10.56 2.98 5.45
C GLU A 351 -10.27 3.92 4.29
N TYR A 352 -11.28 4.62 3.82
CA TYR A 352 -11.22 5.71 2.84
C TYR A 352 -11.86 6.94 3.48
N ALA A 353 -11.09 7.99 3.68
CA ALA A 353 -11.49 9.18 4.43
C ALA A 353 -11.22 10.46 3.62
N PRO A 354 -12.26 11.02 2.97
CA PRO A 354 -12.20 12.36 2.42
C PRO A 354 -11.94 13.39 3.51
N GLN A 355 -11.02 14.32 3.26
CA GLN A 355 -10.61 15.32 4.23
C GLN A 355 -11.56 16.53 4.19
N SER A 356 -11.84 17.11 5.35
CA SER A 356 -12.87 18.14 5.52
C SER A 356 -12.57 19.46 4.81
N ASP A 357 -11.30 19.73 4.52
CA ASP A 357 -10.86 20.95 3.80
C ASP A 357 -11.26 20.92 2.31
N GLU A 358 -11.13 19.77 1.64
CA GLU A 358 -11.49 19.57 0.24
C GLU A 358 -12.00 18.14 -0.01
N PRO A 359 -13.21 17.75 0.45
CA PRO A 359 -13.62 16.34 0.50
C PRO A 359 -13.59 15.59 -0.84
N ALA A 360 -13.83 16.26 -1.96
CA ALA A 360 -13.74 15.64 -3.30
C ALA A 360 -12.30 15.64 -3.86
N ASN A 361 -11.37 16.36 -3.23
CA ASN A 361 -10.04 16.62 -3.78
C ASN A 361 -8.89 16.35 -2.80
N HIS A 362 -9.20 15.96 -1.57
CA HIS A 362 -8.21 15.56 -0.56
C HIS A 362 -8.70 14.28 0.14
N VAL A 363 -7.97 13.20 -0.02
CA VAL A 363 -8.36 11.86 0.44
C VAL A 363 -7.20 11.16 1.11
N HIS A 364 -7.47 10.51 2.24
CA HIS A 364 -6.58 9.56 2.89
C HIS A 364 -7.19 8.16 2.86
N THR A 365 -6.36 7.13 2.71
CA THR A 365 -6.78 5.74 2.91
C THR A 365 -5.76 4.99 3.75
N ILE A 366 -6.21 3.97 4.48
CA ILE A 366 -5.34 3.08 5.24
C ILE A 366 -5.69 1.62 4.90
N TYR A 367 -4.67 0.77 4.84
CA TYR A 367 -4.78 -0.66 4.70
C TYR A 367 -3.98 -1.34 5.82
N ARG A 368 -4.67 -2.10 6.66
CA ARG A 368 -4.11 -2.80 7.82
C ARG A 368 -4.52 -4.26 7.86
N ASP A 369 -3.71 -5.04 8.51
CA ASP A 369 -4.05 -6.34 9.08
C ASP A 369 -3.74 -6.30 10.59
N PRO A 370 -4.73 -6.05 11.46
CA PRO A 370 -4.48 -5.94 12.89
C PRO A 370 -3.85 -7.19 13.53
N THR A 371 -3.88 -8.33 12.84
CA THR A 371 -3.26 -9.58 13.29
C THR A 371 -1.86 -9.79 12.74
N ASN A 372 -1.46 -9.01 11.70
CA ASN A 372 -0.20 -9.22 10.98
C ASN A 372 0.42 -7.92 10.42
N ASP A 373 0.14 -6.77 11.03
CA ASP A 373 0.82 -5.52 10.67
C ASP A 373 2.34 -5.70 10.80
N TYR A 374 3.08 -5.19 9.82
CA TYR A 374 4.52 -5.35 9.67
C TYR A 374 5.00 -6.82 9.54
N GLY A 375 4.11 -7.76 9.26
CA GLY A 375 4.44 -9.18 9.17
C GLY A 375 4.70 -9.86 10.52
N GLN A 376 4.35 -9.22 11.64
CA GLN A 376 4.65 -9.74 12.99
C GLN A 376 3.99 -11.11 13.26
N GLY A 377 2.81 -11.35 12.67
CA GLY A 377 2.12 -12.64 12.77
C GLY A 377 2.81 -13.80 12.03
N ASP A 378 3.74 -13.52 11.12
CA ASP A 378 4.48 -14.50 10.31
C ASP A 378 5.94 -14.67 10.74
N ILE A 379 6.51 -13.72 11.51
CA ILE A 379 7.91 -13.78 11.97
C ILE A 379 8.04 -14.89 13.02
N GLY A 380 8.97 -15.81 12.79
CA GLY A 380 9.26 -16.91 13.71
C GLY A 380 8.36 -18.15 13.59
N LYS A 381 7.55 -18.23 12.51
CA LYS A 381 6.74 -19.42 12.19
C LYS A 381 7.42 -20.31 11.18
#